data_313ea09e94cd75d8318554536aef3a16
#
_entry.id   313ea09e94cd75d8318554536aef3a16
#
_cell.length_a   1.000
_cell.length_b   1.000
_cell.length_c   1.000
_cell.angle_alpha   90.00
_cell.angle_beta   90.00
_cell.angle_gamma   90.00
#
_symmetry.space_group_name_H-M   'P 1'
#
loop_
_entity.id
_entity.type
_entity.pdbx_description
1 polymer ?
#
loop_
_entity_poly.entity_id
_entity_poly.type
_entity_poly.pdbx_seq_one_letter_code
_entity_poly.pdbx_strand_id
1 'polypeptide(L)'
;MLTGHPDVRPPTDATQSRPYLDARRHPLLPSILYTRYSILRPFIFFPMSDIATSAGKVRVLTREESFAELARRINDLAARGPASVGLSGGSTPKAFYAWVVRTGAFTAETLARIDWHVSDERCVPLGSDDSNFGHAVRGMLDALGVPAARRFPWPVELAPAEAAAAYEAAWAQRSPAKAFDLCVLGLGDDSHIASLWPKCPLIGQQAGARFVATEWPGRGWRLTITEAGLAQCGAIVVLVGGASKAVALREITCGDYEPQLHPGQVLRVHASKVTWLADREAAAGL
;
A
#
# COMPACT_ATOMS: atom_id res chain seq x y z
N MET A 1 -42.77 -12.45 54.26
CA MET A 1 -44.04 -12.91 53.66
C MET A 1 -43.67 -13.43 52.30
N LEU A 2 -43.48 -14.74 52.17
CA LEU A 2 -44.43 -15.76 51.75
C LEU A 2 -44.96 -15.40 50.35
N THR A 3 -44.88 -16.17 49.31
CA THR A 3 -44.85 -17.58 48.89
C THR A 3 -44.86 -17.54 47.38
N GLY A 4 -44.48 -18.41 46.54
CA GLY A 4 -44.27 -19.82 46.53
C GLY A 4 -44.22 -20.26 45.07
N HIS A 5 -43.43 -21.25 44.77
CA HIS A 5 -43.47 -22.02 43.52
C HIS A 5 -44.77 -22.82 43.37
N PRO A 6 -45.11 -23.33 42.18
CA PRO A 6 -44.81 -24.74 41.98
C PRO A 6 -44.31 -25.12 40.60
N ASP A 7 -43.43 -26.04 40.68
CA ASP A 7 -42.97 -27.23 39.96
C ASP A 7 -44.10 -28.01 39.25
N VAL A 8 -43.92 -28.46 38.01
CA VAL A 8 -44.48 -29.71 37.46
C VAL A 8 -43.55 -30.28 36.38
N ARG A 9 -43.07 -31.49 36.64
CA ARG A 9 -42.35 -32.39 35.74
C ARG A 9 -43.32 -33.30 34.94
N PRO A 10 -42.74 -34.09 34.00
CA PRO A 10 -43.38 -34.59 32.78
C PRO A 10 -44.11 -35.95 32.94
N PRO A 11 -44.59 -36.56 31.90
CA PRO A 11 -44.59 -38.03 31.82
C PRO A 11 -43.88 -38.60 30.61
N THR A 12 -43.38 -39.76 30.93
CA THR A 12 -42.65 -40.79 30.21
C THR A 12 -43.54 -41.60 29.26
N ASP A 13 -42.85 -42.18 28.26
CA ASP A 13 -42.86 -43.57 27.82
C ASP A 13 -43.91 -44.06 26.81
N ALA A 14 -43.42 -44.66 25.74
CA ALA A 14 -43.70 -46.07 25.38
C ALA A 14 -43.18 -46.45 23.98
N THR A 15 -42.14 -47.23 23.99
CA THR A 15 -41.88 -48.42 23.16
C THR A 15 -42.87 -48.82 22.09
N GLN A 16 -42.41 -49.12 20.86
CA GLN A 16 -42.59 -50.45 20.19
C GLN A 16 -41.82 -50.54 18.84
N SER A 17 -40.87 -51.42 18.82
CA SER A 17 -40.69 -52.68 18.05
C SER A 17 -40.54 -52.56 16.52
N ARG A 18 -39.38 -53.10 16.09
CA ARG A 18 -39.06 -53.50 14.69
C ARG A 18 -39.93 -54.63 14.22
N PRO A 19 -39.99 -54.83 12.87
CA PRO A 19 -39.37 -56.08 12.39
C PRO A 19 -38.46 -55.91 11.17
N TYR A 20 -37.55 -56.81 11.08
CA TYR A 20 -36.61 -57.29 10.07
C TYR A 20 -37.34 -57.85 8.86
N LEU A 21 -36.81 -57.58 7.63
CA LEU A 21 -36.91 -58.40 6.41
C LEU A 21 -36.05 -57.76 5.31
N ASP A 22 -35.04 -58.36 5.01
CA ASP A 22 -34.62 -59.35 4.02
C ASP A 22 -33.99 -58.75 2.73
N ALA A 23 -32.82 -59.26 2.49
CA ALA A 23 -31.93 -58.97 1.41
C ALA A 23 -32.48 -59.48 0.07
N ARG A 24 -32.57 -58.66 -0.97
CA ARG A 24 -32.45 -59.16 -2.38
C ARG A 24 -31.63 -58.17 -3.22
N ARG A 25 -30.67 -58.77 -3.84
CA ARG A 25 -29.72 -58.34 -4.86
C ARG A 25 -30.40 -57.55 -6.02
N HIS A 26 -29.84 -56.40 -6.41
CA HIS A 26 -29.88 -55.92 -7.80
C HIS A 26 -28.59 -55.11 -8.12
N PRO A 27 -28.26 -54.94 -9.41
CA PRO A 27 -26.91 -55.07 -9.90
C PRO A 27 -26.12 -53.77 -9.91
N LEU A 28 -24.82 -53.93 -9.93
CA LEU A 28 -23.78 -52.93 -10.08
C LEU A 28 -24.04 -51.98 -11.27
N LEU A 29 -24.30 -50.74 -11.03
CA LEU A 29 -24.11 -49.65 -12.00
C LEU A 29 -22.70 -49.07 -11.84
N PRO A 30 -21.97 -48.76 -12.92
CA PRO A 30 -20.60 -48.33 -12.85
C PRO A 30 -20.50 -46.93 -12.23
N SER A 31 -19.60 -46.78 -11.28
CA SER A 31 -19.18 -45.54 -10.72
C SER A 31 -18.66 -44.63 -11.83
N ILE A 32 -19.42 -43.61 -12.16
CA ILE A 32 -18.95 -42.50 -12.98
C ILE A 32 -17.95 -41.74 -12.15
N LEU A 33 -16.68 -41.98 -12.43
CA LEU A 33 -15.58 -41.13 -12.00
C LEU A 33 -15.83 -39.72 -12.56
N TYR A 34 -16.33 -38.80 -11.73
CA TYR A 34 -16.26 -37.39 -12.00
C TYR A 34 -14.79 -36.97 -11.89
N THR A 35 -14.06 -37.15 -12.95
CA THR A 35 -12.77 -36.50 -13.14
C THR A 35 -13.01 -35.00 -13.17
N ARG A 36 -12.73 -34.33 -12.03
CA ARG A 36 -12.63 -32.88 -11.98
C ARG A 36 -11.49 -32.48 -12.92
N TYR A 37 -11.80 -32.19 -14.16
CA TYR A 37 -10.94 -31.39 -15.00
C TYR A 37 -10.91 -29.99 -14.39
N SER A 38 -9.92 -29.74 -13.52
CA SER A 38 -9.42 -28.39 -13.31
C SER A 38 -8.93 -27.90 -14.66
N ILE A 39 -9.75 -27.12 -15.33
CA ILE A 39 -9.30 -26.32 -16.46
C ILE A 39 -8.33 -25.30 -15.87
N LEU A 40 -7.06 -25.68 -15.75
CA LEU A 40 -5.96 -24.76 -15.69
C LEU A 40 -6.05 -23.93 -16.96
N ARG A 41 -6.72 -22.78 -16.91
CA ARG A 41 -6.54 -21.76 -17.94
C ARG A 41 -5.04 -21.51 -18.01
N PRO A 42 -4.40 -21.69 -19.17
CA PRO A 42 -3.02 -21.29 -19.30
C PRO A 42 -2.98 -19.80 -18.90
N PHE A 43 -2.21 -19.46 -17.87
CA PHE A 43 -1.82 -18.09 -17.62
C PHE A 43 -1.08 -17.67 -18.89
N ILE A 44 -1.77 -16.95 -19.78
CA ILE A 44 -1.14 -16.30 -20.91
C ILE A 44 -0.26 -15.24 -20.26
N PHE A 45 1.01 -15.55 -20.11
CA PHE A 45 2.06 -14.64 -19.74
C PHE A 45 2.15 -13.62 -20.89
N PHE A 46 1.36 -12.55 -20.82
CA PHE A 46 1.65 -11.39 -21.66
C PHE A 46 3.00 -10.87 -21.20
N PRO A 47 3.95 -10.68 -22.13
CA PRO A 47 5.26 -10.15 -21.72
C PRO A 47 5.01 -8.83 -20.97
N MET A 48 5.56 -8.74 -19.74
CA MET A 48 5.55 -7.52 -18.97
C MET A 48 6.29 -6.48 -19.80
N SER A 49 5.58 -5.51 -20.36
CA SER A 49 6.20 -4.45 -21.15
C SER A 49 6.79 -3.43 -20.17
N ASP A 50 8.09 -3.49 -19.98
CA ASP A 50 8.82 -2.43 -19.32
C ASP A 50 9.06 -1.31 -20.34
N ILE A 51 8.48 -0.13 -20.10
CA ILE A 51 8.63 1.06 -20.93
C ILE A 51 9.67 1.98 -20.28
N ALA A 52 10.79 2.20 -20.94
CA ALA A 52 11.77 3.20 -20.49
C ALA A 52 11.28 4.60 -20.82
N THR A 53 11.29 5.48 -19.84
CA THR A 53 10.80 6.86 -19.99
C THR A 53 11.77 7.86 -19.39
N SER A 54 11.55 9.17 -19.63
CA SER A 54 12.35 10.23 -19.00
C SER A 54 12.24 10.27 -17.47
N ALA A 55 11.15 9.71 -16.90
CA ALA A 55 10.91 9.70 -15.46
C ALA A 55 11.14 8.31 -14.81
N GLY A 56 11.85 7.42 -15.49
CA GLY A 56 12.14 6.07 -15.02
C GLY A 56 11.44 4.99 -15.82
N LYS A 57 11.32 3.80 -15.22
CA LYS A 57 10.75 2.63 -15.87
C LYS A 57 9.26 2.52 -15.53
N VAL A 58 8.40 2.45 -16.52
CA VAL A 58 6.99 2.12 -16.35
C VAL A 58 6.79 0.63 -16.62
N ARG A 59 6.23 -0.07 -15.65
CA ARG A 59 5.83 -1.47 -15.75
C ARG A 59 4.30 -1.53 -15.83
N VAL A 60 3.79 -2.01 -16.95
CA VAL A 60 2.34 -2.17 -17.15
C VAL A 60 1.92 -3.53 -16.63
N LEU A 61 1.17 -3.53 -15.54
CA LEU A 61 0.81 -4.70 -14.75
C LEU A 61 -0.69 -4.63 -14.42
N THR A 62 -1.28 -5.74 -14.04
CA THR A 62 -2.55 -5.70 -13.32
C THR A 62 -2.35 -5.09 -11.92
N ARG A 63 -3.43 -4.67 -11.30
CA ARG A 63 -3.36 -4.16 -9.90
C ARG A 63 -2.74 -5.17 -8.94
N GLU A 64 -3.11 -6.45 -9.05
CA GLU A 64 -2.58 -7.49 -8.17
C GLU A 64 -1.10 -7.78 -8.43
N GLU A 65 -0.67 -7.79 -9.68
CA GLU A 65 0.74 -7.92 -10.04
C GLU A 65 1.58 -6.72 -9.56
N SER A 66 1.03 -5.49 -9.62
CA SER A 66 1.67 -4.29 -9.06
C SER A 66 1.86 -4.41 -7.56
N PHE A 67 0.86 -4.91 -6.85
CA PHE A 67 0.94 -5.14 -5.41
C PHE A 67 1.93 -6.25 -5.05
N ALA A 68 1.92 -7.35 -5.79
CA ALA A 68 2.87 -8.44 -5.60
C ALA A 68 4.33 -7.99 -5.84
N GLU A 69 4.56 -7.19 -6.89
CA GLU A 69 5.88 -6.63 -7.18
C GLU A 69 6.36 -5.66 -6.09
N LEU A 70 5.47 -4.79 -5.58
CA LEU A 70 5.82 -3.91 -4.46
C LEU A 70 6.13 -4.72 -3.20
N ALA A 71 5.30 -5.70 -2.84
CA ALA A 71 5.54 -6.56 -1.68
C ALA A 71 6.86 -7.35 -1.81
N ARG A 72 7.16 -7.88 -2.99
CA ARG A 72 8.42 -8.55 -3.27
C ARG A 72 9.62 -7.63 -3.04
N ARG A 73 9.57 -6.38 -3.53
CA ARG A 73 10.66 -5.40 -3.30
C ARG A 73 10.87 -5.09 -1.83
N ILE A 74 9.79 -4.97 -1.06
CA ILE A 74 9.87 -4.74 0.39
C ILE A 74 10.46 -5.98 1.09
N ASN A 75 10.04 -7.18 0.72
CA ASN A 75 10.62 -8.43 1.24
C ASN A 75 12.11 -8.56 0.90
N ASP A 76 12.50 -8.22 -0.33
CA ASP A 76 13.91 -8.25 -0.76
C ASP A 76 14.79 -7.26 0.03
N LEU A 77 14.23 -6.10 0.43
CA LEU A 77 14.93 -5.18 1.32
C LEU A 77 15.13 -5.80 2.70
N ALA A 78 14.08 -6.33 3.29
CA ALA A 78 14.12 -6.96 4.61
C ALA A 78 15.07 -8.18 4.66
N ALA A 79 15.15 -8.94 3.58
CA ALA A 79 16.07 -10.08 3.45
C ALA A 79 17.55 -9.65 3.53
N ARG A 80 17.88 -8.43 3.06
CA ARG A 80 19.23 -7.87 3.13
C ARG A 80 19.60 -7.27 4.47
N GLY A 81 18.60 -6.97 5.33
CA GLY A 81 18.79 -6.39 6.64
C GLY A 81 17.69 -5.40 7.04
N PRO A 82 17.87 -4.68 8.17
CA PRO A 82 16.98 -3.58 8.54
C PRO A 82 16.93 -2.52 7.45
N ALA A 83 15.73 -2.04 7.14
CA ALA A 83 15.52 -1.01 6.12
C ALA A 83 14.30 -0.16 6.44
N SER A 84 14.21 1.01 5.80
CA SER A 84 13.12 1.97 5.97
C SER A 84 12.23 2.04 4.73
N VAL A 85 10.92 2.02 4.94
CA VAL A 85 9.92 2.14 3.87
C VAL A 85 8.99 3.32 4.17
N GLY A 86 9.01 4.32 3.29
CA GLY A 86 8.04 5.40 3.29
C GLY A 86 6.81 4.98 2.48
N LEU A 87 5.69 4.74 3.15
CA LEU A 87 4.41 4.43 2.53
C LEU A 87 3.72 5.70 2.01
N SER A 88 2.57 5.58 1.35
CA SER A 88 1.78 6.70 0.84
C SER A 88 0.32 6.60 1.27
N GLY A 89 -0.40 7.70 1.17
CA GLY A 89 -1.86 7.74 1.29
C GLY A 89 -2.59 7.54 -0.04
N GLY A 90 -3.92 7.65 0.00
CA GLY A 90 -4.77 7.53 -1.17
C GLY A 90 -5.37 6.14 -1.39
N SER A 91 -6.25 6.01 -2.39
CA SER A 91 -7.04 4.80 -2.61
C SER A 91 -6.20 3.58 -3.02
N THR A 92 -5.20 3.78 -3.88
CA THR A 92 -4.34 2.68 -4.36
C THR A 92 -3.46 2.12 -3.24
N PRO A 93 -2.73 2.92 -2.43
CA PRO A 93 -2.03 2.42 -1.25
C PRO A 93 -2.94 1.74 -0.23
N LYS A 94 -4.13 2.27 0.06
CA LYS A 94 -5.10 1.61 0.94
C LYS A 94 -5.52 0.22 0.43
N ALA A 95 -5.73 0.09 -0.88
CA ALA A 95 -6.01 -1.20 -1.51
C ALA A 95 -4.82 -2.17 -1.41
N PHE A 96 -3.58 -1.67 -1.53
CA PHE A 96 -2.37 -2.47 -1.29
C PHE A 96 -2.31 -2.97 0.16
N TYR A 97 -2.61 -2.15 1.16
CA TYR A 97 -2.63 -2.56 2.56
C TYR A 97 -3.60 -3.72 2.80
N ALA A 98 -4.82 -3.58 2.32
CA ALA A 98 -5.83 -4.64 2.42
C ALA A 98 -5.42 -5.92 1.67
N TRP A 99 -4.76 -5.77 0.52
CA TRP A 99 -4.25 -6.90 -0.26
C TRP A 99 -3.14 -7.65 0.48
N VAL A 100 -2.19 -6.94 1.08
CA VAL A 100 -1.09 -7.56 1.87
C VAL A 100 -1.64 -8.37 3.04
N VAL A 101 -2.60 -7.82 3.78
CA VAL A 101 -3.25 -8.54 4.91
C VAL A 101 -3.97 -9.79 4.42
N ARG A 102 -4.75 -9.68 3.34
CA ARG A 102 -5.51 -10.79 2.78
C ARG A 102 -4.62 -11.92 2.28
N THR A 103 -3.49 -11.61 1.68
CA THR A 103 -2.61 -12.58 1.03
C THR A 103 -1.47 -13.08 1.91
N GLY A 104 -1.17 -12.41 3.02
CA GLY A 104 0.00 -12.68 3.83
C GLY A 104 1.31 -12.49 3.08
N ALA A 105 1.37 -11.49 2.18
CA ALA A 105 2.48 -11.31 1.23
C ALA A 105 3.81 -10.90 1.88
N PHE A 106 3.81 -10.43 3.13
CA PHE A 106 5.04 -10.07 3.83
C PHE A 106 5.62 -11.24 4.60
N THR A 107 6.95 -11.37 4.54
CA THR A 107 7.71 -12.37 5.31
C THR A 107 7.84 -11.97 6.78
N ALA A 108 8.24 -12.93 7.63
CA ALA A 108 8.55 -12.65 9.03
C ALA A 108 9.69 -11.63 9.18
N GLU A 109 10.69 -11.70 8.30
CA GLU A 109 11.79 -10.72 8.25
C GLU A 109 11.28 -9.31 7.94
N THR A 110 10.31 -9.17 7.03
CA THR A 110 9.70 -7.88 6.69
C THR A 110 9.02 -7.27 7.90
N LEU A 111 8.23 -8.05 8.63
CA LEU A 111 7.54 -7.57 9.83
C LEU A 111 8.52 -7.18 10.96
N ALA A 112 9.66 -7.89 11.05
CA ALA A 112 10.65 -7.68 12.10
C ALA A 112 11.69 -6.58 11.79
N ARG A 113 12.00 -6.32 10.51
CA ARG A 113 13.15 -5.52 10.10
C ARG A 113 12.81 -4.22 9.40
N ILE A 114 11.60 -4.06 8.85
CA ILE A 114 11.22 -2.83 8.18
C ILE A 114 10.74 -1.79 9.18
N ASP A 115 11.33 -0.59 9.09
CA ASP A 115 10.87 0.61 9.75
C ASP A 115 9.84 1.31 8.85
N TRP A 116 8.61 1.43 9.36
CA TRP A 116 7.48 1.93 8.59
C TRP A 116 7.25 3.41 8.82
N HIS A 117 7.20 4.16 7.73
CA HIS A 117 6.99 5.59 7.65
C HIS A 117 5.91 5.92 6.61
N VAL A 118 5.58 7.20 6.46
CA VAL A 118 4.84 7.70 5.29
C VAL A 118 5.62 8.85 4.62
N SER A 119 5.53 8.93 3.30
CA SER A 119 6.20 9.95 2.49
C SER A 119 5.66 11.36 2.71
N ASP A 120 4.37 11.43 3.03
CA ASP A 120 3.67 12.65 3.39
C ASP A 120 2.54 12.37 4.36
N GLU A 121 2.17 13.38 5.14
CA GLU A 121 1.10 13.26 6.13
C GLU A 121 0.26 14.53 6.19
N ARG A 122 -0.96 14.41 6.67
CA ARG A 122 -1.84 15.50 7.00
C ARG A 122 -1.66 15.86 8.48
N CYS A 123 -1.66 17.16 8.79
CA CYS A 123 -1.57 17.62 10.17
C CYS A 123 -2.89 17.40 10.91
N VAL A 124 -3.23 16.14 11.13
CA VAL A 124 -4.43 15.66 11.85
C VAL A 124 -4.04 14.54 12.80
N PRO A 125 -4.82 14.27 13.84
CA PRO A 125 -4.56 13.14 14.74
C PRO A 125 -4.47 11.80 13.98
N LEU A 126 -3.60 10.88 14.40
CA LEU A 126 -3.41 9.57 13.76
C LEU A 126 -4.69 8.72 13.69
N GLY A 127 -5.65 8.96 14.60
CA GLY A 127 -6.97 8.32 14.57
C GLY A 127 -7.91 8.84 13.48
N SER A 128 -7.59 9.99 12.87
CA SER A 128 -8.41 10.58 11.81
C SER A 128 -8.43 9.71 10.55
N ASP A 129 -9.55 9.76 9.82
CA ASP A 129 -9.67 9.13 8.50
C ASP A 129 -8.88 9.86 7.40
N ASP A 130 -8.33 11.03 7.71
CA ASP A 130 -7.44 11.75 6.82
C ASP A 130 -5.96 11.41 7.04
N SER A 131 -5.58 10.77 8.16
CA SER A 131 -4.18 10.41 8.44
C SER A 131 -3.70 9.29 7.53
N ASN A 132 -2.61 9.53 6.80
CA ASN A 132 -1.96 8.53 5.97
C ASN A 132 -1.35 7.40 6.80
N PHE A 133 -0.63 7.75 7.88
CA PHE A 133 -0.05 6.76 8.78
C PHE A 133 -1.12 6.00 9.57
N GLY A 134 -2.17 6.69 10.00
CA GLY A 134 -3.32 6.08 10.65
C GLY A 134 -3.99 5.02 9.76
N HIS A 135 -4.10 5.27 8.45
CA HIS A 135 -4.57 4.26 7.50
C HIS A 135 -3.62 3.07 7.36
N ALA A 136 -2.31 3.29 7.32
CA ALA A 136 -1.33 2.20 7.27
C ALA A 136 -1.42 1.34 8.55
N VAL A 137 -1.57 1.96 9.71
CA VAL A 137 -1.71 1.27 11.00
C VAL A 137 -2.98 0.41 10.99
N ARG A 138 -4.15 1.02 10.81
CA ARG A 138 -5.44 0.33 10.86
C ARG A 138 -5.62 -0.69 9.73
N GLY A 139 -5.13 -0.37 8.54
CA GLY A 139 -5.32 -1.19 7.33
C GLY A 139 -4.30 -2.32 7.16
N MET A 140 -3.15 -2.27 7.85
CA MET A 140 -2.09 -3.24 7.62
C MET A 140 -1.26 -3.55 8.87
N LEU A 141 -0.65 -2.53 9.51
CA LEU A 141 0.39 -2.79 10.50
C LEU A 141 -0.14 -3.48 11.77
N ASP A 142 -1.37 -3.15 12.20
CA ASP A 142 -2.01 -3.81 13.35
C ASP A 142 -2.39 -5.25 13.01
N ALA A 143 -3.02 -5.48 11.87
CA ALA A 143 -3.46 -6.80 11.44
C ALA A 143 -2.30 -7.79 11.25
N LEU A 144 -1.12 -7.27 10.87
CA LEU A 144 0.10 -8.06 10.68
C LEU A 144 0.97 -8.15 11.94
N GLY A 145 0.57 -7.54 13.06
CA GLY A 145 1.31 -7.57 14.30
C GLY A 145 2.67 -6.87 14.24
N VAL A 146 2.84 -5.86 13.38
CA VAL A 146 4.09 -5.09 13.30
C VAL A 146 4.37 -4.42 14.65
N PRO A 147 5.56 -4.59 15.25
CA PRO A 147 5.87 -4.01 16.55
C PRO A 147 5.81 -2.47 16.53
N ALA A 148 5.38 -1.85 17.64
CA ALA A 148 5.35 -0.39 17.78
C ALA A 148 6.73 0.25 17.55
N ALA A 149 7.82 -0.43 17.95
CA ALA A 149 9.20 0.03 17.73
C ALA A 149 9.62 0.12 16.25
N ARG A 150 8.80 -0.40 15.33
CA ARG A 150 9.00 -0.33 13.88
C ARG A 150 8.07 0.66 13.18
N ARG A 151 7.30 1.45 13.95
CA ARG A 151 6.30 2.38 13.44
C ARG A 151 6.74 3.81 13.75
N PHE A 152 6.94 4.61 12.72
CA PHE A 152 7.52 5.96 12.83
C PHE A 152 6.57 7.00 12.21
N PRO A 153 5.48 7.37 12.92
CA PRO A 153 4.60 8.44 12.48
C PRO A 153 5.31 9.80 12.52
N TRP A 154 4.80 10.73 11.73
CA TRP A 154 5.12 12.12 11.93
C TRP A 154 4.52 12.62 13.27
N PRO A 155 5.20 13.52 14.00
CA PRO A 155 4.71 14.05 15.28
C PRO A 155 3.63 15.12 15.04
N VAL A 156 2.47 14.69 14.56
CA VAL A 156 1.35 15.55 14.13
C VAL A 156 0.66 16.28 15.28
N GLU A 157 1.01 16.00 16.52
CA GLU A 157 0.60 16.72 17.73
C GLU A 157 1.31 18.07 17.90
N LEU A 158 2.41 18.27 17.21
CA LEU A 158 3.16 19.53 17.19
C LEU A 158 2.61 20.48 16.11
N ALA A 159 2.94 21.77 16.21
CA ALA A 159 2.68 22.70 15.13
C ALA A 159 3.42 22.24 13.84
N PRO A 160 2.87 22.50 12.65
CA PRO A 160 3.39 21.90 11.40
C PRO A 160 4.89 22.09 11.17
N ALA A 161 5.41 23.30 11.39
CA ALA A 161 6.85 23.57 11.23
C ALA A 161 7.70 22.84 12.27
N GLU A 162 7.23 22.77 13.51
CA GLU A 162 7.89 22.05 14.61
C GLU A 162 7.87 20.54 14.35
N ALA A 163 6.74 20.01 13.88
CA ALA A 163 6.59 18.61 13.51
C ALA A 163 7.59 18.20 12.42
N ALA A 164 7.72 19.02 11.38
CA ALA A 164 8.69 18.78 10.31
C ALA A 164 10.14 18.84 10.80
N ALA A 165 10.48 19.84 11.62
CA ALA A 165 11.83 20.00 12.18
C ALA A 165 12.19 18.84 13.13
N ALA A 166 11.26 18.41 13.97
CA ALA A 166 11.45 17.27 14.87
C ALA A 166 11.64 15.96 14.09
N TYR A 167 10.83 15.73 13.05
CA TYR A 167 10.96 14.54 12.20
C TYR A 167 12.29 14.53 11.43
N GLU A 168 12.70 15.66 10.85
CA GLU A 168 13.98 15.81 10.16
C GLU A 168 15.16 15.55 11.11
N ALA A 169 15.12 16.11 12.33
CA ALA A 169 16.17 15.92 13.33
C ALA A 169 16.28 14.45 13.78
N ALA A 170 15.15 13.81 14.06
CA ALA A 170 15.11 12.39 14.41
C ALA A 170 15.64 11.52 13.28
N TRP A 171 15.29 11.88 12.05
CA TRP A 171 15.78 11.17 10.86
C TRP A 171 17.29 11.35 10.68
N ALA A 172 17.82 12.56 10.83
CA ALA A 172 19.25 12.83 10.71
C ALA A 172 20.11 12.03 11.70
N GLN A 173 19.57 11.76 12.90
CA GLN A 173 20.25 10.92 13.89
C GLN A 173 20.25 9.43 13.49
N ARG A 174 19.18 8.93 12.85
CA ARG A 174 19.07 7.52 12.47
C ARG A 174 19.79 7.21 11.16
N SER A 175 19.68 8.10 10.19
CA SER A 175 20.16 7.91 8.83
C SER A 175 20.61 9.26 8.24
N PRO A 176 21.82 9.72 8.57
CA PRO A 176 22.28 11.05 8.18
C PRO A 176 22.44 11.22 6.67
N ALA A 177 22.73 10.13 5.93
CA ALA A 177 23.01 10.17 4.50
C ALA A 177 21.84 9.73 3.59
N LYS A 178 20.74 9.27 4.16
CA LYS A 178 19.63 8.71 3.39
C LYS A 178 18.29 9.27 3.87
N ALA A 179 17.30 9.29 2.99
CA ALA A 179 15.88 9.31 3.36
C ALA A 179 15.38 7.86 3.49
N PHE A 180 14.41 7.42 2.69
CA PHE A 180 13.93 6.03 2.75
C PHE A 180 14.78 5.10 1.88
N ASP A 181 14.98 3.84 2.31
CA ASP A 181 15.53 2.80 1.43
C ASP A 181 14.57 2.52 0.26
N LEU A 182 13.26 2.56 0.52
CA LEU A 182 12.21 2.54 -0.50
C LEU A 182 11.14 3.60 -0.18
N CYS A 183 10.93 4.54 -1.08
CA CYS A 183 9.82 5.48 -1.03
C CYS A 183 8.70 5.00 -1.95
N VAL A 184 7.52 4.76 -1.37
CA VAL A 184 6.30 4.44 -2.12
C VAL A 184 5.48 5.72 -2.25
N LEU A 185 5.09 6.04 -3.47
CA LEU A 185 4.29 7.21 -3.80
C LEU A 185 3.00 6.80 -4.51
N GLY A 186 1.97 7.61 -4.41
CA GLY A 186 0.83 7.63 -5.30
C GLY A 186 0.99 8.71 -6.36
N LEU A 187 0.08 8.75 -7.32
CA LEU A 187 -0.04 9.78 -8.34
C LEU A 187 -1.41 10.45 -8.27
N GLY A 188 -1.43 11.79 -8.16
CA GLY A 188 -2.64 12.59 -8.30
C GLY A 188 -3.08 12.76 -9.75
N ASP A 189 -4.35 13.04 -9.98
CA ASP A 189 -4.88 13.34 -11.34
C ASP A 189 -4.29 14.64 -11.90
N ASP A 190 -3.85 15.52 -11.01
CA ASP A 190 -3.15 16.79 -11.28
C ASP A 190 -1.61 16.62 -11.31
N SER A 191 -1.12 15.40 -11.42
CA SER A 191 0.31 15.06 -11.45
C SER A 191 1.04 15.24 -10.12
N HIS A 192 0.37 15.52 -8.99
CA HIS A 192 1.06 15.61 -7.71
C HIS A 192 1.58 14.25 -7.24
N ILE A 193 2.69 14.28 -6.51
CA ILE A 193 3.26 13.14 -5.76
C ILE A 193 3.52 13.60 -4.32
N ALA A 194 3.37 12.71 -3.35
CA ALA A 194 3.40 13.09 -1.93
C ALA A 194 2.51 14.33 -1.70
N SER A 195 3.03 15.39 -1.05
CA SER A 195 2.35 16.69 -0.99
C SER A 195 3.11 17.77 -1.78
N LEU A 196 3.56 17.42 -3.00
CA LEU A 196 4.12 18.31 -4.01
C LEU A 196 3.05 18.50 -5.12
N TRP A 197 2.26 19.57 -5.07
CA TRP A 197 1.16 19.85 -5.98
C TRP A 197 1.56 20.85 -7.08
N PRO A 198 0.78 21.04 -8.15
CA PRO A 198 1.05 22.06 -9.17
C PRO A 198 1.22 23.45 -8.58
N LYS A 199 2.33 24.12 -8.93
CA LYS A 199 2.76 25.42 -8.41
C LYS A 199 3.10 25.42 -6.91
N CYS A 200 3.36 24.26 -6.33
CA CYS A 200 3.87 24.15 -4.97
C CYS A 200 5.20 24.91 -4.84
N PRO A 201 5.38 25.75 -3.81
CA PRO A 201 6.61 26.53 -3.64
C PRO A 201 7.85 25.66 -3.37
N LEU A 202 7.67 24.38 -3.07
CA LEU A 202 8.76 23.41 -2.88
C LEU A 202 9.33 22.87 -4.20
N ILE A 203 8.65 23.08 -5.34
CA ILE A 203 9.11 22.59 -6.64
C ILE A 203 10.29 23.44 -7.12
N GLY A 204 11.38 22.76 -7.52
CA GLY A 204 12.64 23.39 -7.94
C GLY A 204 13.63 23.60 -6.78
N GLN A 205 13.27 23.24 -5.55
CA GLN A 205 14.15 23.31 -4.39
C GLN A 205 14.89 21.99 -4.18
N GLN A 206 15.93 21.75 -4.98
CA GLN A 206 16.70 20.50 -4.94
C GLN A 206 17.66 20.38 -3.75
N ALA A 207 17.90 21.46 -3.02
CA ALA A 207 18.72 21.51 -1.82
C ALA A 207 17.88 21.88 -0.58
N GLY A 208 18.26 21.36 0.59
CA GLY A 208 17.60 21.67 1.85
C GLY A 208 17.21 20.44 2.66
N ALA A 209 16.24 20.63 3.55
CA ALA A 209 15.72 19.56 4.40
C ALA A 209 14.99 18.49 3.57
N ARG A 210 15.12 17.23 3.99
CA ARG A 210 14.42 16.08 3.39
C ARG A 210 12.93 16.12 3.63
N PHE A 211 12.52 16.68 4.75
CA PHE A 211 11.16 16.66 5.26
C PHE A 211 10.77 18.05 5.74
N VAL A 212 9.67 18.58 5.25
CA VAL A 212 9.20 19.93 5.57
C VAL A 212 7.69 19.95 5.79
N ALA A 213 7.21 21.04 6.40
CA ALA A 213 5.81 21.40 6.43
C ALA A 213 5.51 22.40 5.31
N THR A 214 4.34 22.28 4.70
CA THR A 214 3.84 23.20 3.67
C THR A 214 2.32 23.31 3.76
N GLU A 215 1.78 24.49 3.47
CA GLU A 215 0.34 24.69 3.46
C GLU A 215 -0.20 24.54 2.03
N TRP A 216 -1.02 23.51 1.80
CA TRP A 216 -1.67 23.30 0.53
C TRP A 216 -2.96 24.13 0.47
N PRO A 217 -3.06 25.15 -0.41
CA PRO A 217 -4.22 26.02 -0.47
C PRO A 217 -5.53 25.25 -0.57
N GLY A 218 -6.47 25.53 0.33
CA GLY A 218 -7.77 24.85 0.40
C GLY A 218 -7.75 23.41 0.94
N ARG A 219 -6.56 22.84 1.23
CA ARG A 219 -6.40 21.48 1.75
C ARG A 219 -5.64 21.40 3.08
N GLY A 220 -5.20 22.55 3.61
CA GLY A 220 -4.53 22.68 4.90
C GLY A 220 -3.09 22.20 4.91
N TRP A 221 -2.51 22.17 6.11
CA TRP A 221 -1.11 21.84 6.34
C TRP A 221 -0.77 20.39 5.99
N ARG A 222 0.40 20.22 5.41
CA ARG A 222 1.02 18.93 5.03
C ARG A 222 2.42 18.84 5.57
N LEU A 223 2.81 17.64 5.96
CA LEU A 223 4.18 17.25 6.23
C LEU A 223 4.61 16.37 5.05
N THR A 224 5.73 16.66 4.39
CA THR A 224 6.05 15.99 3.13
C THR A 224 7.55 15.81 2.92
N ILE A 225 7.89 14.73 2.22
CA ILE A 225 9.21 14.57 1.62
C ILE A 225 9.39 15.63 0.52
N THR A 226 10.59 16.19 0.41
CA THR A 226 10.99 17.18 -0.59
C THR A 226 11.72 16.55 -1.77
N GLU A 227 12.07 17.34 -2.80
CA GLU A 227 12.98 16.90 -3.86
C GLU A 227 14.34 16.46 -3.29
N ALA A 228 14.88 17.20 -2.30
CA ALA A 228 16.12 16.82 -1.61
C ALA A 228 15.99 15.47 -0.88
N GLY A 229 14.83 15.22 -0.27
CA GLY A 229 14.54 13.93 0.35
C GLY A 229 14.39 12.80 -0.69
N LEU A 230 13.69 13.04 -1.79
CA LEU A 230 13.55 12.08 -2.90
C LEU A 230 14.92 11.75 -3.52
N ALA A 231 15.81 12.74 -3.64
CA ALA A 231 17.20 12.53 -4.07
C ALA A 231 17.96 11.54 -3.19
N GLN A 232 17.66 11.50 -1.90
CA GLN A 232 18.32 10.66 -0.90
C GLN A 232 17.64 9.30 -0.69
N CYS A 233 16.51 8.99 -1.36
CA CYS A 233 15.90 7.66 -1.34
C CYS A 233 16.75 6.64 -2.11
N GLY A 234 16.77 5.40 -1.61
CA GLY A 234 17.45 4.29 -2.30
C GLY A 234 16.74 3.87 -3.58
N ALA A 235 15.43 3.72 -3.51
CA ALA A 235 14.54 3.44 -4.63
C ALA A 235 13.20 4.17 -4.44
N ILE A 236 12.50 4.43 -5.55
CA ILE A 236 11.19 5.06 -5.56
C ILE A 236 10.24 4.19 -6.39
N VAL A 237 9.10 3.84 -5.83
CA VAL A 237 8.03 3.14 -6.53
C VAL A 237 6.78 4.01 -6.50
N VAL A 238 6.22 4.29 -7.68
CA VAL A 238 4.96 5.01 -7.80
C VAL A 238 3.87 4.04 -8.21
N LEU A 239 2.83 3.90 -7.36
CA LEU A 239 1.65 3.11 -7.66
C LEU A 239 0.65 3.96 -8.45
N VAL A 240 0.29 3.51 -9.64
CA VAL A 240 -0.61 4.24 -10.55
C VAL A 240 -1.74 3.33 -11.01
N GLY A 241 -2.98 3.70 -10.71
CA GLY A 241 -4.13 2.88 -11.09
C GLY A 241 -5.31 3.71 -11.56
N GLY A 242 -5.94 3.25 -12.64
CA GLY A 242 -7.17 3.79 -13.21
C GLY A 242 -6.95 4.85 -14.28
N ALA A 243 -7.94 4.94 -15.18
CA ALA A 243 -7.91 5.82 -16.36
C ALA A 243 -7.70 7.30 -16.04
N SER A 244 -8.16 7.77 -14.87
CA SER A 244 -7.99 9.18 -14.46
C SER A 244 -6.52 9.60 -14.33
N LYS A 245 -5.59 8.64 -14.21
CA LYS A 245 -4.15 8.88 -14.09
C LYS A 245 -3.40 8.91 -15.42
N ALA A 246 -4.05 8.51 -16.52
CA ALA A 246 -3.39 8.32 -17.81
C ALA A 246 -2.75 9.62 -18.33
N VAL A 247 -3.46 10.73 -18.24
CA VAL A 247 -2.92 12.04 -18.67
C VAL A 247 -1.74 12.45 -17.78
N ALA A 248 -1.89 12.38 -16.46
CA ALA A 248 -0.84 12.75 -15.52
C ALA A 248 0.42 11.89 -15.73
N LEU A 249 0.26 10.57 -15.88
CA LEU A 249 1.39 9.66 -16.12
C LEU A 249 2.10 9.98 -17.43
N ARG A 250 1.35 10.22 -18.50
CA ARG A 250 1.91 10.60 -19.81
C ARG A 250 2.68 11.92 -19.73
N GLU A 251 2.10 12.96 -19.15
CA GLU A 251 2.77 14.26 -19.03
C GLU A 251 4.04 14.17 -18.17
N ILE A 252 4.03 13.36 -17.11
CA ILE A 252 5.23 13.16 -16.31
C ILE A 252 6.31 12.39 -17.07
N THR A 253 5.96 11.38 -17.85
CA THR A 253 6.92 10.45 -18.43
C THR A 253 7.37 10.83 -19.84
N CYS A 254 6.53 11.50 -20.61
CA CYS A 254 6.74 11.80 -22.03
C CYS A 254 6.56 13.28 -22.41
N GLY A 255 5.83 14.09 -21.61
CA GLY A 255 5.57 15.50 -21.90
C GLY A 255 6.81 16.39 -21.78
N ASP A 256 6.68 17.67 -22.12
CA ASP A 256 7.71 18.67 -21.90
C ASP A 256 8.03 18.84 -20.42
N TYR A 257 9.24 19.34 -20.09
CA TYR A 257 9.64 19.47 -18.69
C TYR A 257 9.07 20.73 -18.07
N GLU A 258 7.95 20.60 -17.40
CA GLU A 258 7.21 21.68 -16.73
C GLU A 258 6.82 21.26 -15.29
N PRO A 259 7.79 21.06 -14.38
CA PRO A 259 7.54 20.48 -13.06
C PRO A 259 6.60 21.35 -12.20
N GLN A 260 6.47 22.64 -12.48
CA GLN A 260 5.48 23.51 -11.82
C GLN A 260 4.03 23.16 -12.21
N LEU A 261 3.80 22.59 -13.40
CA LEU A 261 2.50 22.12 -13.84
C LEU A 261 2.31 20.62 -13.55
N HIS A 262 3.39 19.85 -13.67
CA HIS A 262 3.41 18.40 -13.50
C HIS A 262 4.45 17.99 -12.43
N PRO A 263 4.14 18.14 -11.13
CA PRO A 263 5.09 17.94 -10.02
C PRO A 263 5.81 16.61 -10.06
N GLY A 264 5.15 15.53 -10.48
CA GLY A 264 5.80 14.23 -10.63
C GLY A 264 7.02 14.22 -11.56
N GLN A 265 7.20 15.24 -12.40
CA GLN A 265 8.39 15.38 -13.25
C GLN A 265 9.68 15.66 -12.48
N VAL A 266 9.60 16.07 -11.21
CA VAL A 266 10.80 16.16 -10.35
C VAL A 266 11.52 14.81 -10.20
N LEU A 267 10.83 13.70 -10.47
CA LEU A 267 11.42 12.36 -10.47
C LEU A 267 12.32 12.09 -11.68
N ARG A 268 12.27 12.91 -12.75
CA ARG A 268 13.09 12.69 -13.97
C ARG A 268 14.59 12.72 -13.68
N VAL A 269 15.02 13.61 -12.80
CA VAL A 269 16.45 13.68 -12.40
C VAL A 269 16.90 12.44 -11.60
N HIS A 270 15.95 11.60 -11.21
CA HIS A 270 16.17 10.37 -10.44
C HIS A 270 15.70 9.12 -11.18
N ALA A 271 15.51 9.19 -12.50
CA ALA A 271 14.89 8.14 -13.32
C ALA A 271 15.49 6.74 -13.11
N SER A 272 16.80 6.64 -12.86
CA SER A 272 17.50 5.35 -12.67
C SER A 272 17.01 4.56 -11.45
N LYS A 273 16.40 5.21 -10.46
CA LYS A 273 15.87 4.56 -9.23
C LYS A 273 14.35 4.60 -9.13
N VAL A 274 13.65 5.12 -10.16
CA VAL A 274 12.19 5.25 -10.18
C VAL A 274 11.57 4.11 -10.99
N THR A 275 10.55 3.48 -10.40
CA THR A 275 9.70 2.51 -11.10
C THR A 275 8.24 2.91 -10.91
N TRP A 276 7.52 3.04 -11.99
CA TRP A 276 6.08 3.24 -12.04
C TRP A 276 5.41 1.88 -12.22
N LEU A 277 4.58 1.48 -11.28
CA LEU A 277 3.74 0.29 -11.38
C LEU A 277 2.34 0.76 -11.79
N ALA A 278 2.04 0.68 -13.07
CA ALA A 278 0.83 1.22 -13.67
C ALA A 278 -0.09 0.10 -14.15
N ASP A 279 -1.39 0.25 -13.97
CA ASP A 279 -2.34 -0.62 -14.65
C ASP A 279 -2.52 -0.17 -16.11
N ARG A 280 -3.20 -1.02 -16.90
CA ARG A 280 -3.40 -0.78 -18.33
C ARG A 280 -4.16 0.51 -18.61
N GLU A 281 -5.11 0.85 -17.74
CA GLU A 281 -5.93 2.04 -17.90
C GLU A 281 -5.09 3.30 -17.68
N ALA A 282 -4.24 3.29 -16.65
CA ALA A 282 -3.32 4.40 -16.37
C ALA A 282 -2.22 4.53 -17.44
N ALA A 283 -1.80 3.42 -18.05
CA ALA A 283 -0.76 3.41 -19.08
C ALA A 283 -1.31 3.59 -20.51
N ALA A 284 -2.61 3.81 -20.69
CA ALA A 284 -3.25 3.88 -22.02
C ALA A 284 -2.74 5.03 -22.93
N GLY A 285 -1.99 5.99 -22.37
CA GLY A 285 -1.42 7.11 -23.11
C GLY A 285 0.09 7.00 -23.41
N LEU A 286 0.72 5.86 -23.10
CA LEU A 286 2.16 5.62 -23.27
C LEU A 286 2.49 4.83 -24.52
#